data_9924f180b8682d682fca38fdfe78fb1f
#
_entry.id   9924f180b8682d682fca38fdfe78fb1f
#
_cell.length_a   1.000
_cell.length_b   1.000
_cell.length_c   1.000
_cell.angle_alpha   90.00
_cell.angle_beta   90.00
_cell.angle_gamma   90.00
#
_symmetry.space_group_name_H-M   'P 1'
#
loop_
_entity.id
_entity.type
_entity.pdbx_description
1 polymer ?
#
loop_
_entity_poly.entity_id
_entity_poly.type
_entity_poly.pdbx_seq_one_letter_code
_entity_poly.pdbx_strand_id
1 'polypeptide(L)'
;MSAPATTSGGPGSADRAATRPASRPASMWLLTTVLTRAAQGRLRLALSVGAALALGAVGLVVRARADAAVGVPDELVATLVAALVLTLYAPLISLVQAAAVVGDLRDDGTLVYLWLRPVPRWRLAVAAALAVGVRSAPLAVLAAVVLALAAGGSTDVVVAAGYAALLACVGYAGLFSFLGLAVRRALVWGLVYVLVWEGVIGTFGALPARLAVSSYSTSVLAHLGDTPVPAQGVGLAWAWAGPLVIALVALLASHRRLVRGEVA
;
A
#
# COMPACT_ATOMS: atom_id res chain seq x y z
N MET A 1 -69.96 36.05 37.84
CA MET A 1 -70.05 34.61 37.57
C MET A 1 -69.26 34.27 36.32
N SER A 2 -68.01 33.83 36.46
CA SER A 2 -67.10 33.45 35.35
C SER A 2 -66.68 32.02 35.59
N ALA A 3 -67.05 31.16 34.67
CA ALA A 3 -66.63 29.75 34.69
C ALA A 3 -65.20 29.57 34.27
N PRO A 4 -64.46 28.64 34.86
CA PRO A 4 -63.05 28.35 34.41
C PRO A 4 -63.06 27.38 33.22
N ALA A 5 -62.23 27.71 32.21
CA ALA A 5 -62.01 26.85 31.06
C ALA A 5 -61.10 25.66 31.45
N THR A 6 -61.61 24.46 31.23
CA THR A 6 -60.86 23.21 31.36
C THR A 6 -59.99 23.01 30.13
N THR A 7 -58.65 23.11 30.27
CA THR A 7 -57.66 22.69 29.25
C THR A 7 -57.49 21.19 29.34
N SER A 8 -58.00 20.46 28.37
CA SER A 8 -57.74 19.03 28.15
C SER A 8 -56.34 18.86 27.63
N GLY A 9 -55.37 18.42 28.48
CA GLY A 9 -54.06 17.97 28.10
C GLY A 9 -54.16 16.64 27.36
N GLY A 10 -53.95 16.64 26.06
CA GLY A 10 -53.89 15.43 25.26
C GLY A 10 -52.60 14.60 25.55
N PRO A 11 -52.75 13.28 25.80
CA PRO A 11 -51.59 12.39 25.94
C PRO A 11 -51.06 12.05 24.55
N GLY A 12 -49.98 12.73 24.09
CA GLY A 12 -49.50 12.45 22.73
C GLY A 12 -48.13 12.96 22.34
N SER A 13 -47.37 13.57 23.24
CA SER A 13 -46.06 14.12 22.86
C SER A 13 -44.81 13.34 23.39
N ALA A 14 -45.05 12.33 24.25
CA ALA A 14 -43.93 11.58 24.86
C ALA A 14 -43.45 10.35 24.05
N ASP A 15 -44.19 9.92 23.05
CA ASP A 15 -43.89 8.64 22.38
C ASP A 15 -43.26 8.78 20.98
N ARG A 16 -42.75 9.96 20.63
CA ARG A 16 -41.94 10.19 19.44
C ARG A 16 -40.45 10.37 19.74
N ALA A 17 -39.97 9.81 20.85
CA ALA A 17 -38.55 9.46 20.95
C ALA A 17 -38.31 8.32 19.97
N ALA A 18 -38.45 8.66 18.67
CA ALA A 18 -38.18 7.77 17.56
C ALA A 18 -36.88 7.03 17.84
N THR A 19 -36.98 5.74 17.96
CA THR A 19 -35.86 4.79 17.80
C THR A 19 -35.07 5.19 16.58
N ARG A 20 -34.05 6.06 16.78
CA ARG A 20 -33.00 6.28 15.78
C ARG A 20 -32.43 4.90 15.52
N PRO A 21 -32.51 4.38 14.28
CA PRO A 21 -31.92 3.09 13.99
C PRO A 21 -30.46 3.22 14.38
N ALA A 22 -30.00 2.36 15.29
CA ALA A 22 -28.60 2.28 15.67
C ALA A 22 -27.80 2.18 14.37
N SER A 23 -27.03 3.22 14.06
CA SER A 23 -26.27 3.28 12.83
C SER A 23 -25.33 2.08 12.83
N ARG A 24 -25.63 1.09 11.98
CA ARG A 24 -24.78 -0.10 11.83
C ARG A 24 -23.36 0.39 11.63
N PRO A 25 -22.38 -0.10 12.40
CA PRO A 25 -20.99 0.31 12.25
C PRO A 25 -20.60 0.08 10.80
N ALA A 26 -20.11 1.12 10.13
CA ALA A 26 -19.68 1.02 8.74
C ALA A 26 -18.76 -0.19 8.59
N SER A 27 -19.11 -1.10 7.69
CA SER A 27 -18.32 -2.31 7.49
C SER A 27 -16.92 -1.91 7.01
N MET A 28 -15.90 -2.66 7.39
CA MET A 28 -14.51 -2.45 6.96
C MET A 28 -14.44 -2.31 5.43
N TRP A 29 -15.21 -3.12 4.71
CA TRP A 29 -15.30 -3.10 3.26
C TRP A 29 -15.83 -1.77 2.71
N LEU A 30 -16.87 -1.19 3.34
CA LEU A 30 -17.38 0.13 2.95
C LEU A 30 -16.35 1.24 3.14
N LEU A 31 -15.59 1.23 4.24
CA LEU A 31 -14.52 2.19 4.47
C LEU A 31 -13.44 2.06 3.40
N THR A 32 -13.01 0.84 3.10
CA THR A 32 -12.01 0.58 2.06
C THR A 32 -12.51 1.03 0.68
N THR A 33 -13.77 0.75 0.32
CA THR A 33 -14.33 1.17 -0.98
C THR A 33 -14.49 2.69 -1.08
N VAL A 34 -14.84 3.37 0.00
CA VAL A 34 -14.92 4.84 0.02
C VAL A 34 -13.52 5.44 -0.18
N LEU A 35 -12.52 4.96 0.54
CA LEU A 35 -11.14 5.44 0.42
C LEU A 35 -10.55 5.15 -0.97
N THR A 36 -10.83 3.97 -1.54
CA THR A 36 -10.36 3.66 -2.90
C THR A 36 -11.03 4.54 -3.96
N ARG A 37 -12.33 4.86 -3.82
CA ARG A 37 -13.05 5.73 -4.75
C ARG A 37 -12.59 7.19 -4.64
N ALA A 38 -12.38 7.69 -3.44
CA ALA A 38 -11.88 9.06 -3.21
C ALA A 38 -10.52 9.30 -3.88
N ALA A 39 -9.67 8.27 -3.91
CA ALA A 39 -8.33 8.35 -4.51
C ALA A 39 -8.30 8.10 -6.03
N GLN A 40 -9.45 7.96 -6.73
CA GLN A 40 -9.52 7.66 -8.17
C GLN A 40 -9.21 8.89 -9.04
N GLY A 41 -7.93 9.12 -9.34
CA GLY A 41 -7.49 10.02 -10.41
C GLY A 41 -7.18 9.23 -11.68
N ARG A 42 -7.94 9.45 -12.78
CA ARG A 42 -7.67 8.79 -14.08
C ARG A 42 -6.24 9.03 -14.55
N LEU A 43 -5.72 10.23 -14.35
CA LEU A 43 -4.35 10.58 -14.71
C LEU A 43 -3.32 9.78 -13.89
N ARG A 44 -3.51 9.66 -12.57
CA ARG A 44 -2.62 8.86 -11.69
C ARG A 44 -2.59 7.40 -12.12
N LEU A 45 -3.75 6.82 -12.44
CA LEU A 45 -3.84 5.45 -12.93
C LEU A 45 -3.13 5.30 -14.28
N ALA A 46 -3.39 6.20 -15.22
CA ALA A 46 -2.75 6.18 -16.54
C ALA A 46 -1.22 6.30 -16.43
N LEU A 47 -0.71 7.20 -15.58
CA LEU A 47 0.73 7.34 -15.33
C LEU A 47 1.32 6.09 -14.69
N SER A 48 0.61 5.46 -13.76
CA SER A 48 1.07 4.23 -13.09
C SER A 48 1.13 3.04 -14.06
N VAL A 49 0.09 2.88 -14.89
CA VAL A 49 0.07 1.85 -15.94
C VAL A 49 1.13 2.16 -17.01
N GLY A 50 1.27 3.41 -17.43
CA GLY A 50 2.30 3.84 -18.37
C GLY A 50 3.71 3.53 -17.88
N ALA A 51 3.99 3.76 -16.60
CA ALA A 51 5.27 3.40 -15.99
C ALA A 51 5.49 1.87 -15.94
N ALA A 52 4.45 1.07 -15.65
CA ALA A 52 4.54 -0.39 -15.71
C ALA A 52 4.84 -0.89 -17.13
N LEU A 53 4.19 -0.31 -18.14
CA LEU A 53 4.45 -0.64 -19.55
C LEU A 53 5.86 -0.18 -20.00
N ALA A 54 6.33 0.96 -19.50
CA ALA A 54 7.71 1.41 -19.77
C ALA A 54 8.75 0.43 -19.22
N LEU A 55 8.50 -0.17 -18.04
CA LEU A 55 9.34 -1.25 -17.53
C LEU A 55 9.31 -2.48 -18.43
N GLY A 56 8.14 -2.83 -18.98
CA GLY A 56 8.04 -3.87 -20.01
C GLY A 56 8.86 -3.55 -21.27
N ALA A 57 8.86 -2.29 -21.71
CA ALA A 57 9.69 -1.86 -22.84
C ALA A 57 11.20 -2.00 -22.55
N VAL A 58 11.63 -1.76 -21.30
CA VAL A 58 13.00 -2.04 -20.87
C VAL A 58 13.32 -3.54 -21.03
N GLY A 59 12.41 -4.43 -20.60
CA GLY A 59 12.56 -5.88 -20.80
C GLY A 59 12.71 -6.26 -22.27
N LEU A 60 11.89 -5.69 -23.15
CA LEU A 60 11.98 -5.91 -24.61
C LEU A 60 13.34 -5.44 -25.18
N VAL A 61 13.83 -4.28 -24.73
CA VAL A 61 15.14 -3.77 -25.18
C VAL A 61 16.27 -4.70 -24.74
N VAL A 62 16.20 -5.20 -23.49
CA VAL A 62 17.22 -6.16 -22.99
C VAL A 62 17.18 -7.44 -23.81
N ARG A 63 16.00 -8.01 -24.08
CA ARG A 63 15.82 -9.18 -24.91
C ARG A 63 16.31 -8.97 -26.33
N ALA A 64 16.03 -7.81 -26.93
CA ALA A 64 16.44 -7.50 -28.30
C ALA A 64 17.97 -7.32 -28.45
N ARG A 65 18.66 -7.05 -27.35
CA ARG A 65 20.14 -6.93 -27.33
C ARG A 65 20.85 -8.22 -26.91
N ALA A 66 20.11 -9.19 -26.40
CA ALA A 66 20.66 -10.50 -26.06
C ALA A 66 20.98 -11.29 -27.34
N ASP A 67 22.02 -12.12 -27.27
CA ASP A 67 22.34 -13.03 -28.36
C ASP A 67 21.19 -14.02 -28.55
N ALA A 68 20.70 -14.12 -29.78
CA ALA A 68 19.57 -15.01 -30.13
C ALA A 68 19.85 -16.48 -29.83
N ALA A 69 21.12 -16.89 -29.80
CA ALA A 69 21.51 -18.27 -29.52
C ALA A 69 21.49 -18.61 -28.02
N VAL A 70 21.71 -17.61 -27.14
CA VAL A 70 21.86 -17.81 -25.69
C VAL A 70 20.59 -17.36 -24.94
N GLY A 71 19.88 -16.37 -25.47
CA GLY A 71 18.75 -15.72 -24.80
C GLY A 71 19.18 -14.84 -23.64
N VAL A 72 18.25 -14.41 -22.82
CA VAL A 72 18.49 -13.62 -21.59
C VAL A 72 18.58 -14.58 -20.41
N PRO A 73 19.68 -14.59 -19.65
CA PRO A 73 19.77 -15.41 -18.43
C PRO A 73 18.72 -15.01 -17.40
N ASP A 74 18.09 -15.97 -16.73
CA ASP A 74 17.09 -15.75 -15.69
C ASP A 74 17.62 -14.92 -14.52
N GLU A 75 18.92 -15.03 -14.20
CA GLU A 75 19.61 -14.20 -13.21
C GLU A 75 19.55 -12.71 -13.56
N LEU A 76 19.77 -12.37 -14.84
CA LEU A 76 19.67 -10.98 -15.29
C LEU A 76 18.23 -10.47 -15.22
N VAL A 77 17.26 -11.31 -15.65
CA VAL A 77 15.84 -10.96 -15.55
C VAL A 77 15.44 -10.71 -14.10
N ALA A 78 15.81 -11.62 -13.19
CA ALA A 78 15.52 -11.47 -11.78
C ALA A 78 16.20 -10.24 -11.16
N THR A 79 17.44 -9.94 -11.55
CA THR A 79 18.14 -8.73 -11.11
C THR A 79 17.45 -7.45 -11.59
N LEU A 80 16.95 -7.42 -12.83
CA LEU A 80 16.19 -6.29 -13.36
C LEU A 80 14.86 -6.12 -12.61
N VAL A 81 14.14 -7.21 -12.33
CA VAL A 81 12.90 -7.16 -11.53
C VAL A 81 13.21 -6.64 -10.13
N ALA A 82 14.24 -7.14 -9.47
CA ALA A 82 14.65 -6.69 -8.14
C ALA A 82 14.97 -5.19 -8.11
N ALA A 83 15.81 -4.72 -9.02
CA ALA A 83 16.25 -3.32 -9.06
C ALA A 83 15.15 -2.35 -9.49
N LEU A 84 14.45 -2.65 -10.59
CA LEU A 84 13.49 -1.70 -11.18
C LEU A 84 12.10 -1.80 -10.58
N VAL A 85 11.64 -3.01 -10.25
CA VAL A 85 10.30 -3.18 -9.73
C VAL A 85 10.28 -3.19 -8.20
N LEU A 86 11.06 -4.06 -7.55
CA LEU A 86 10.96 -4.23 -6.10
C LEU A 86 11.58 -3.07 -5.32
N THR A 87 12.72 -2.53 -5.80
CA THR A 87 13.43 -1.44 -5.12
C THR A 87 12.93 -0.04 -5.52
N LEU A 88 12.43 0.13 -6.74
CA LEU A 88 12.05 1.46 -7.23
C LEU A 88 10.54 1.59 -7.44
N TYR A 89 9.94 0.77 -8.32
CA TYR A 89 8.53 0.95 -8.72
C TYR A 89 7.53 0.62 -7.63
N ALA A 90 7.68 -0.52 -6.93
CA ALA A 90 6.74 -0.96 -5.89
C ALA A 90 6.65 0.03 -4.71
N PRO A 91 7.76 0.56 -4.14
CA PRO A 91 7.66 1.58 -3.11
C PRO A 91 7.08 2.89 -3.64
N LEU A 92 7.48 3.35 -4.85
CA LEU A 92 6.97 4.59 -5.42
C LEU A 92 5.46 4.53 -5.70
N ILE A 93 4.97 3.43 -6.31
CA ILE A 93 3.53 3.29 -6.56
C ILE A 93 2.74 3.21 -5.27
N SER A 94 3.25 2.49 -4.27
CA SER A 94 2.60 2.40 -2.95
C SER A 94 2.57 3.75 -2.24
N LEU A 95 3.64 4.54 -2.34
CA LEU A 95 3.71 5.90 -1.80
C LEU A 95 2.70 6.84 -2.48
N VAL A 96 2.63 6.82 -3.81
CA VAL A 96 1.67 7.64 -4.59
C VAL A 96 0.23 7.27 -4.22
N GLN A 97 -0.07 5.98 -4.08
CA GLN A 97 -1.40 5.54 -3.67
C GLN A 97 -1.70 5.90 -2.22
N ALA A 98 -0.72 5.83 -1.31
CA ALA A 98 -0.91 6.26 0.08
C ALA A 98 -1.14 7.77 0.20
N ALA A 99 -0.41 8.58 -0.56
CA ALA A 99 -0.65 10.02 -0.66
C ALA A 99 -2.06 10.32 -1.16
N ALA A 100 -2.55 9.59 -2.17
CA ALA A 100 -3.90 9.75 -2.71
C ALA A 100 -5.00 9.31 -1.73
N VAL A 101 -4.76 8.23 -0.96
CA VAL A 101 -5.77 7.65 -0.05
C VAL A 101 -5.86 8.40 1.27
N VAL A 102 -4.73 8.87 1.79
CA VAL A 102 -4.65 9.45 3.15
C VAL A 102 -4.17 10.90 3.12
N GLY A 103 -3.17 11.20 2.27
CA GLY A 103 -2.58 12.53 2.19
C GLY A 103 -3.59 13.58 1.71
N ASP A 104 -4.27 13.31 0.59
CA ASP A 104 -5.25 14.24 0.01
C ASP A 104 -6.39 14.52 1.01
N LEU A 105 -6.92 13.48 1.70
CA LEU A 105 -7.97 13.64 2.73
C LEU A 105 -7.53 14.52 3.91
N ARG A 106 -6.25 14.49 4.23
CA ARG A 106 -5.68 15.31 5.31
C ARG A 106 -5.45 16.74 4.87
N ASP A 107 -4.92 16.93 3.67
CA ASP A 107 -4.60 18.26 3.13
C ASP A 107 -5.88 19.06 2.86
N ASP A 108 -6.96 18.37 2.44
CA ASP A 108 -8.30 18.96 2.24
C ASP A 108 -9.08 19.19 3.55
N GLY A 109 -8.53 18.81 4.71
CA GLY A 109 -9.22 18.92 6.01
C GLY A 109 -10.43 18.01 6.18
N THR A 110 -10.71 17.13 5.22
CA THR A 110 -11.89 16.24 5.22
C THR A 110 -11.76 15.07 6.19
N LEU A 111 -10.55 14.82 6.70
CA LEU A 111 -10.29 13.84 7.77
C LEU A 111 -11.14 14.11 9.03
N VAL A 112 -11.46 15.37 9.32
CA VAL A 112 -12.31 15.77 10.46
C VAL A 112 -13.70 15.11 10.38
N TYR A 113 -14.28 15.00 9.19
CA TYR A 113 -15.60 14.36 9.02
C TYR A 113 -15.58 12.85 9.27
N LEU A 114 -14.44 12.18 9.02
CA LEU A 114 -14.24 10.78 9.37
C LEU A 114 -14.04 10.59 10.89
N TRP A 115 -13.51 11.60 11.58
CA TRP A 115 -13.33 11.61 13.03
C TRP A 115 -14.64 11.78 13.81
N LEU A 116 -15.60 12.48 13.23
CA LEU A 116 -16.92 12.68 13.82
C LEU A 116 -17.83 11.44 13.73
N ARG A 117 -17.45 10.44 12.96
CA ARG A 117 -18.19 9.16 12.89
C ARG A 117 -17.76 8.22 14.03
N PRO A 118 -18.67 7.48 14.64
CA PRO A 118 -18.36 6.51 15.70
C PRO A 118 -17.74 5.23 15.11
N VAL A 119 -16.57 5.38 14.47
CA VAL A 119 -15.83 4.26 13.88
C VAL A 119 -14.59 3.99 14.74
N PRO A 120 -14.32 2.75 15.15
CA PRO A 120 -13.10 2.42 15.87
C PRO A 120 -11.87 2.80 15.06
N ARG A 121 -10.94 3.55 15.65
CA ARG A 121 -9.78 4.14 14.98
C ARG A 121 -8.86 3.13 14.28
N TRP A 122 -8.76 1.90 14.83
CA TRP A 122 -8.00 0.83 14.21
C TRP A 122 -8.57 0.41 12.85
N ARG A 123 -9.93 0.46 12.68
CA ARG A 123 -10.56 0.16 11.40
C ARG A 123 -10.19 1.16 10.31
N LEU A 124 -10.02 2.42 10.68
CA LEU A 124 -9.56 3.44 9.74
C LEU A 124 -8.13 3.17 9.26
N ALA A 125 -7.21 2.84 10.18
CA ALA A 125 -5.84 2.51 9.84
C ALA A 125 -5.75 1.28 8.91
N VAL A 126 -6.49 0.22 9.25
CA VAL A 126 -6.53 -1.01 8.43
C VAL A 126 -7.19 -0.74 7.07
N ALA A 127 -8.30 0.00 7.03
CA ALA A 127 -8.98 0.33 5.78
C ALA A 127 -8.09 1.17 4.85
N ALA A 128 -7.32 2.11 5.41
CA ALA A 128 -6.35 2.90 4.64
C ALA A 128 -5.26 2.02 4.04
N ALA A 129 -4.63 1.15 4.83
CA ALA A 129 -3.61 0.24 4.34
C ALA A 129 -4.15 -0.75 3.28
N LEU A 130 -5.36 -1.30 3.50
CA LEU A 130 -6.02 -2.14 2.51
C LEU A 130 -6.33 -1.38 1.22
N ALA A 131 -6.81 -0.14 1.31
CA ALA A 131 -7.07 0.69 0.14
C ALA A 131 -5.79 0.96 -0.67
N VAL A 132 -4.68 1.25 0.01
CA VAL A 132 -3.37 1.41 -0.64
C VAL A 132 -2.93 0.10 -1.28
N GLY A 133 -2.97 -1.02 -0.55
CA GLY A 133 -2.55 -2.33 -1.04
C GLY A 133 -3.35 -2.79 -2.26
N VAL A 134 -4.69 -2.71 -2.20
CA VAL A 134 -5.57 -3.08 -3.33
C VAL A 134 -5.29 -2.26 -4.58
N ARG A 135 -4.80 -1.04 -4.44
CA ARG A 135 -4.49 -0.17 -5.59
C ARG A 135 -3.06 -0.34 -6.10
N SER A 136 -2.09 -0.52 -5.21
CA SER A 136 -0.67 -0.64 -5.58
C SER A 136 -0.30 -2.04 -6.04
N ALA A 137 -0.83 -3.10 -5.39
CA ALA A 137 -0.44 -4.46 -5.67
C ALA A 137 -0.72 -4.90 -7.13
N PRO A 138 -1.90 -4.68 -7.73
CA PRO A 138 -2.12 -5.06 -9.12
C PRO A 138 -1.17 -4.37 -10.09
N LEU A 139 -0.83 -3.10 -9.82
CA LEU A 139 0.08 -2.32 -10.66
C LEU A 139 1.53 -2.81 -10.55
N ALA A 140 1.98 -3.13 -9.35
CA ALA A 140 3.33 -3.65 -9.12
C ALA A 140 3.48 -5.08 -9.66
N VAL A 141 2.47 -5.93 -9.45
CA VAL A 141 2.44 -7.29 -10.05
C VAL A 141 2.45 -7.20 -11.57
N LEU A 142 1.62 -6.33 -12.16
CA LEU A 142 1.62 -6.11 -13.60
C LEU A 142 3.00 -5.70 -14.10
N ALA A 143 3.65 -4.73 -13.43
CA ALA A 143 4.98 -4.27 -13.81
C ALA A 143 6.03 -5.39 -13.73
N ALA A 144 6.01 -6.19 -12.65
CA ALA A 144 6.94 -7.30 -12.46
C ALA A 144 6.76 -8.38 -13.53
N VAL A 145 5.51 -8.80 -13.76
CA VAL A 145 5.18 -9.84 -14.74
C VAL A 145 5.48 -9.39 -16.17
N VAL A 146 5.08 -8.16 -16.53
CA VAL A 146 5.32 -7.62 -17.88
C VAL A 146 6.82 -7.44 -18.14
N LEU A 147 7.60 -6.95 -17.18
CA LEU A 147 9.06 -6.84 -17.31
C LEU A 147 9.69 -8.23 -17.49
N ALA A 148 9.36 -9.19 -16.63
CA ALA A 148 9.95 -10.53 -16.67
C ALA A 148 9.60 -11.28 -17.96
N LEU A 149 8.33 -11.24 -18.40
CA LEU A 149 7.89 -11.83 -19.68
C LEU A 149 8.55 -11.15 -20.88
N ALA A 150 8.60 -9.82 -20.90
CA ALA A 150 9.18 -9.06 -21.99
C ALA A 150 10.69 -9.30 -22.12
N ALA A 151 11.38 -9.48 -21.00
CA ALA A 151 12.79 -9.84 -20.98
C ALA A 151 13.05 -11.31 -21.41
N GLY A 152 12.03 -12.16 -21.45
CA GLY A 152 12.16 -13.57 -21.83
C GLY A 152 12.50 -14.49 -20.66
N GLY A 153 12.18 -14.10 -19.43
CA GLY A 153 12.37 -14.91 -18.24
C GLY A 153 11.54 -16.20 -18.26
N SER A 154 12.04 -17.23 -17.58
CA SER A 154 11.32 -18.49 -17.38
C SER A 154 10.03 -18.30 -16.59
N THR A 155 9.13 -19.28 -16.68
CA THR A 155 7.85 -19.25 -15.97
C THR A 155 8.06 -19.09 -14.46
N ASP A 156 9.09 -19.73 -13.90
CA ASP A 156 9.39 -19.69 -12.47
C ASP A 156 9.81 -18.28 -12.02
N VAL A 157 10.65 -17.61 -12.79
CA VAL A 157 11.04 -16.21 -12.54
C VAL A 157 9.85 -15.27 -12.67
N VAL A 158 8.98 -15.45 -13.66
CA VAL A 158 7.79 -14.63 -13.85
C VAL A 158 6.82 -14.77 -12.67
N VAL A 159 6.57 -15.99 -12.24
CA VAL A 159 5.71 -16.28 -11.08
C VAL A 159 6.32 -15.74 -9.79
N ALA A 160 7.61 -15.98 -9.58
CA ALA A 160 8.37 -15.45 -8.45
C ALA A 160 8.34 -13.91 -8.39
N ALA A 161 8.50 -13.25 -9.53
CA ALA A 161 8.40 -11.79 -9.65
C ALA A 161 7.03 -11.26 -9.22
N GLY A 162 5.96 -11.93 -9.64
CA GLY A 162 4.59 -11.57 -9.25
C GLY A 162 4.36 -11.67 -7.73
N TYR A 163 4.78 -12.77 -7.11
CA TYR A 163 4.67 -12.97 -5.65
C TYR A 163 5.54 -11.98 -4.87
N ALA A 164 6.77 -11.75 -5.30
CA ALA A 164 7.67 -10.80 -4.69
C ALA A 164 7.10 -9.37 -4.72
N ALA A 165 6.54 -8.95 -5.86
CA ALA A 165 5.91 -7.64 -6.00
C ALA A 165 4.65 -7.50 -5.14
N LEU A 166 3.81 -8.55 -5.06
CA LEU A 166 2.64 -8.57 -4.19
C LEU A 166 3.05 -8.38 -2.71
N LEU A 167 4.04 -9.14 -2.27
CA LEU A 167 4.52 -9.10 -0.89
C LEU A 167 5.18 -7.76 -0.54
N ALA A 168 5.96 -7.18 -1.47
CA ALA A 168 6.51 -5.83 -1.34
C ALA A 168 5.40 -4.80 -1.08
N CYS A 169 4.32 -4.85 -1.88
CA CYS A 169 3.20 -3.94 -1.73
C CYS A 169 2.47 -4.07 -0.39
N VAL A 170 2.40 -5.26 0.20
CA VAL A 170 1.83 -5.44 1.54
C VAL A 170 2.65 -4.67 2.59
N GLY A 171 3.97 -4.80 2.56
CA GLY A 171 4.86 -4.08 3.47
C GLY A 171 4.77 -2.55 3.27
N TYR A 172 4.88 -2.10 2.03
CA TYR A 172 4.83 -0.66 1.70
C TYR A 172 3.45 -0.05 1.96
N ALA A 173 2.35 -0.78 1.73
CA ALA A 173 1.01 -0.29 2.01
C ALA A 173 0.83 0.02 3.51
N GLY A 174 1.30 -0.85 4.39
CA GLY A 174 1.33 -0.59 5.83
C GLY A 174 2.18 0.63 6.19
N LEU A 175 3.43 0.64 5.73
CA LEU A 175 4.41 1.68 6.03
C LEU A 175 3.96 3.07 5.55
N PHE A 176 3.56 3.20 4.29
CA PHE A 176 3.19 4.51 3.74
C PHE A 176 1.79 4.97 4.18
N SER A 177 0.88 4.06 4.54
CA SER A 177 -0.37 4.45 5.20
C SER A 177 -0.10 5.04 6.58
N PHE A 178 0.83 4.45 7.35
CA PHE A 178 1.30 5.04 8.61
C PHE A 178 1.92 6.43 8.39
N LEU A 179 2.80 6.55 7.40
CA LEU A 179 3.45 7.82 7.09
C LEU A 179 2.44 8.90 6.71
N GLY A 180 1.43 8.55 5.89
CA GLY A 180 0.32 9.44 5.52
C GLY A 180 -0.48 9.95 6.71
N LEU A 181 -0.72 9.08 7.72
CA LEU A 181 -1.40 9.44 8.95
C LEU A 181 -0.49 10.20 9.93
N ALA A 182 0.82 9.98 9.85
CA ALA A 182 1.78 10.45 10.85
C ALA A 182 2.36 11.84 10.54
N VAL A 183 2.61 12.15 9.27
CA VAL A 183 3.44 13.29 8.87
C VAL A 183 2.73 14.16 7.86
N ARG A 184 2.79 15.49 8.04
CA ARG A 184 2.43 16.45 6.97
C ARG A 184 3.46 16.29 5.85
N ARG A 185 3.01 16.40 4.59
CA ARG A 185 3.83 16.16 3.38
C ARG A 185 4.39 14.73 3.33
N ALA A 186 3.53 13.74 3.61
CA ALA A 186 3.88 12.32 3.61
C ALA A 186 4.59 11.86 2.32
N LEU A 187 4.25 12.48 1.18
CA LEU A 187 4.88 12.17 -0.10
C LEU A 187 6.37 12.54 -0.10
N VAL A 188 6.74 13.70 0.46
CA VAL A 188 8.15 14.13 0.54
C VAL A 188 8.95 13.20 1.45
N TRP A 189 8.45 12.93 2.64
CA TRP A 189 9.11 12.03 3.58
C TRP A 189 9.16 10.57 3.11
N GLY A 190 8.11 10.13 2.41
CA GLY A 190 8.10 8.82 1.77
C GLY A 190 9.12 8.72 0.64
N LEU A 191 9.29 9.77 -0.16
CA LEU A 191 10.31 9.81 -1.20
C LEU A 191 11.73 9.78 -0.61
N VAL A 192 11.95 10.54 0.47
CA VAL A 192 13.23 10.49 1.22
C VAL A 192 13.49 9.07 1.73
N TYR A 193 12.48 8.40 2.28
CA TYR A 193 12.60 7.01 2.71
C TYR A 193 13.01 6.10 1.54
N VAL A 194 12.33 6.18 0.41
CA VAL A 194 12.62 5.34 -0.76
C VAL A 194 14.03 5.60 -1.28
N LEU A 195 14.42 6.86 -1.48
CA LEU A 195 15.71 7.20 -2.07
C LEU A 195 16.88 6.95 -1.12
N VAL A 196 16.73 7.32 0.17
CA VAL A 196 17.82 7.22 1.13
C VAL A 196 17.87 5.83 1.77
N TRP A 197 16.74 5.30 2.23
CA TRP A 197 16.73 4.03 2.95
C TRP A 197 16.82 2.83 2.01
N GLU A 198 15.93 2.75 1.01
CA GLU A 198 15.93 1.63 0.06
C GLU A 198 17.08 1.74 -0.96
N GLY A 199 17.37 2.96 -1.44
CA GLY A 199 18.38 3.17 -2.49
C GLY A 199 19.81 3.21 -1.98
N VAL A 200 20.05 3.77 -0.79
CA VAL A 200 21.41 4.01 -0.27
C VAL A 200 21.71 3.14 0.95
N ILE A 201 20.92 3.30 2.02
CA ILE A 201 21.22 2.63 3.30
C ILE A 201 21.11 1.11 3.18
N GLY A 202 20.17 0.60 2.39
CA GLY A 202 20.03 -0.83 2.12
C GLY A 202 21.29 -1.49 1.53
N THR A 203 22.19 -0.69 0.92
CA THR A 203 23.44 -1.19 0.34
C THR A 203 24.63 -1.19 1.32
N PHE A 204 24.51 -0.52 2.48
CA PHE A 204 25.63 -0.36 3.44
C PHE A 204 25.82 -1.52 4.42
N GLY A 205 25.26 -2.69 4.17
CA GLY A 205 25.53 -3.90 4.95
C GLY A 205 24.30 -4.69 5.35
N ALA A 206 24.52 -5.84 5.98
CA ALA A 206 23.48 -6.83 6.28
C ALA A 206 22.43 -6.35 7.29
N LEU A 207 22.78 -5.49 8.26
CA LEU A 207 21.83 -5.03 9.29
C LEU A 207 20.83 -4.02 8.74
N PRO A 208 21.23 -2.92 8.04
CA PRO A 208 20.30 -1.99 7.42
C PRO A 208 19.45 -2.65 6.34
N ALA A 209 20.04 -3.56 5.56
CA ALA A 209 19.35 -4.29 4.53
C ALA A 209 18.16 -5.12 5.07
N ARG A 210 18.30 -5.71 6.26
CA ARG A 210 17.21 -6.45 6.91
C ARG A 210 16.01 -5.60 7.34
N LEU A 211 16.15 -4.28 7.35
CA LEU A 211 15.06 -3.35 7.64
C LEU A 211 14.39 -2.79 6.36
N ALA A 212 14.95 -3.08 5.19
CA ALA A 212 14.39 -2.69 3.90
C ALA A 212 13.36 -3.72 3.43
N VAL A 213 12.18 -3.25 3.01
CA VAL A 213 11.11 -4.13 2.49
C VAL A 213 11.55 -4.83 1.21
N SER A 214 12.33 -4.13 0.36
CA SER A 214 12.90 -4.68 -0.87
C SER A 214 13.74 -5.93 -0.63
N SER A 215 14.53 -5.98 0.45
CA SER A 215 15.38 -7.13 0.78
C SER A 215 14.60 -8.43 1.00
N TYR A 216 13.46 -8.35 1.67
CA TYR A 216 12.57 -9.49 1.86
C TYR A 216 11.95 -9.95 0.55
N SER A 217 11.46 -9.01 -0.24
CA SER A 217 10.83 -9.29 -1.54
C SER A 217 11.82 -9.87 -2.54
N THR A 218 13.06 -9.35 -2.57
CA THR A 218 14.15 -9.88 -3.40
C THR A 218 14.54 -11.29 -2.96
N SER A 219 14.53 -11.57 -1.64
CA SER A 219 14.78 -12.92 -1.13
C SER A 219 13.68 -13.92 -1.56
N VAL A 220 12.40 -13.49 -1.60
CA VAL A 220 11.31 -14.32 -2.14
C VAL A 220 11.53 -14.59 -3.62
N LEU A 221 11.89 -13.56 -4.41
CA LEU A 221 12.19 -13.70 -5.82
C LEU A 221 13.33 -14.71 -6.06
N ALA A 222 14.42 -14.61 -5.29
CA ALA A 222 15.57 -15.51 -5.41
C ALA A 222 15.22 -16.97 -5.07
N HIS A 223 14.47 -17.20 -3.99
CA HIS A 223 14.12 -18.56 -3.57
C HIS A 223 13.07 -19.23 -4.47
N LEU A 224 12.08 -18.48 -4.96
CA LEU A 224 11.03 -19.03 -5.81
C LEU A 224 11.45 -19.14 -7.27
N GLY A 225 12.31 -18.23 -7.74
CA GLY A 225 12.83 -18.22 -9.10
C GLY A 225 14.08 -19.07 -9.29
N ASP A 226 14.58 -19.73 -8.24
CA ASP A 226 15.85 -20.49 -8.23
C ASP A 226 17.00 -19.73 -8.90
N THR A 227 17.10 -18.43 -8.58
CA THR A 227 18.07 -17.54 -9.20
C THR A 227 19.08 -17.04 -8.17
N PRO A 228 20.38 -16.92 -8.50
CA PRO A 228 21.42 -16.42 -7.61
C PRO A 228 21.38 -14.87 -7.46
N VAL A 229 20.21 -14.27 -7.42
CA VAL A 229 20.10 -12.85 -7.07
C VAL A 229 20.67 -12.68 -5.66
N PRO A 230 21.47 -11.64 -5.37
CA PRO A 230 22.02 -11.40 -4.05
C PRO A 230 20.90 -11.26 -3.02
N ALA A 231 20.40 -12.39 -2.54
CA ALA A 231 19.52 -12.45 -1.41
C ALA A 231 20.35 -12.06 -0.19
N GLN A 232 19.94 -11.06 0.55
CA GLN A 232 20.66 -10.49 1.70
C GLN A 232 20.79 -11.47 2.90
N GLY A 233 20.93 -12.78 2.63
CA GLY A 233 21.03 -13.83 3.64
C GLY A 233 19.76 -14.02 4.48
N VAL A 234 18.62 -13.62 3.96
CA VAL A 234 17.31 -13.77 4.63
C VAL A 234 16.71 -15.12 4.24
N GLY A 235 16.53 -16.00 5.21
CA GLY A 235 15.88 -17.30 4.97
C GLY A 235 14.43 -17.13 4.53
N LEU A 236 13.90 -18.10 3.79
CA LEU A 236 12.57 -18.07 3.17
C LEU A 236 11.43 -17.70 4.15
N ALA A 237 11.46 -18.27 5.36
CA ALA A 237 10.43 -17.97 6.37
C ALA A 237 10.41 -16.48 6.76
N TRP A 238 11.58 -15.88 6.93
CA TRP A 238 11.71 -14.45 7.22
C TRP A 238 11.41 -13.58 5.99
N ALA A 239 11.71 -14.06 4.80
CA ALA A 239 11.36 -13.37 3.56
C ALA A 239 9.84 -13.15 3.42
N TRP A 240 9.03 -14.13 3.83
CA TRP A 240 7.58 -14.00 3.86
C TRP A 240 7.07 -13.23 5.08
N ALA A 241 7.64 -13.46 6.26
CA ALA A 241 7.18 -12.82 7.48
C ALA A 241 7.53 -11.32 7.57
N GLY A 242 8.70 -10.92 7.05
CA GLY A 242 9.22 -9.56 7.20
C GLY A 242 8.25 -8.46 6.76
N PRO A 243 7.75 -8.46 5.52
CA PRO A 243 6.81 -7.46 5.04
C PRO A 243 5.49 -7.44 5.83
N LEU A 244 5.01 -8.61 6.29
CA LEU A 244 3.81 -8.71 7.13
C LEU A 244 4.05 -8.12 8.52
N VAL A 245 5.21 -8.36 9.12
CA VAL A 245 5.60 -7.78 10.42
C VAL A 245 5.74 -6.27 10.29
N ILE A 246 6.39 -5.76 9.23
CA ILE A 246 6.50 -4.32 8.97
C ILE A 246 5.12 -3.69 8.84
N ALA A 247 4.22 -4.30 8.05
CA ALA A 247 2.85 -3.82 7.89
C ALA A 247 2.09 -3.82 9.23
N LEU A 248 2.21 -4.88 10.02
CA LEU A 248 1.57 -4.98 11.34
C LEU A 248 2.09 -3.91 12.31
N VAL A 249 3.40 -3.72 12.40
CA VAL A 249 4.02 -2.69 13.25
C VAL A 249 3.55 -1.30 12.82
N ALA A 250 3.51 -1.02 11.53
CA ALA A 250 3.02 0.24 10.97
C ALA A 250 1.53 0.47 11.31
N LEU A 251 0.70 -0.56 11.24
CA LEU A 251 -0.72 -0.49 11.61
C LEU A 251 -0.90 -0.23 13.12
N LEU A 252 -0.13 -0.90 13.97
CA LEU A 252 -0.15 -0.66 15.41
C LEU A 252 0.30 0.75 15.76
N ALA A 253 1.34 1.25 15.09
CA ALA A 253 1.82 2.62 15.25
C ALA A 253 0.75 3.64 14.80
N SER A 254 0.08 3.38 13.67
CA SER A 254 -1.06 4.17 13.18
C SER A 254 -2.19 4.23 14.20
N HIS A 255 -2.57 3.08 14.75
CA HIS A 255 -3.60 3.00 15.77
C HIS A 255 -3.24 3.82 17.02
N ARG A 256 -2.02 3.66 17.54
CA ARG A 256 -1.55 4.41 18.72
C ARG A 256 -1.58 5.92 18.50
N ARG A 257 -1.15 6.42 17.33
CA ARG A 257 -1.23 7.84 16.99
C ARG A 257 -2.65 8.36 16.91
N LEU A 258 -3.53 7.60 16.26
CA LEU A 258 -4.95 7.96 16.15
C LEU A 258 -5.63 8.02 17.54
N VAL A 259 -5.26 7.16 18.49
CA VAL A 259 -5.80 7.15 19.85
C VAL A 259 -5.30 8.34 20.66
N ARG A 260 -4.03 8.71 20.54
CA ARG A 260 -3.44 9.83 21.29
C ARG A 260 -3.87 11.20 20.79
N GLY A 261 -4.59 11.30 19.68
CA GLY A 261 -5.01 12.58 19.11
C GLY A 261 -3.88 13.42 18.51
N GLU A 262 -2.68 12.85 18.36
CA GLU A 262 -1.48 13.53 17.85
C GLU A 262 -1.51 13.71 16.32
N VAL A 263 -2.68 13.84 15.74
CA VAL A 263 -2.81 14.15 14.31
C VAL A 263 -2.95 15.67 14.19
N ALA A 264 -1.82 16.32 14.16
CA ALA A 264 -1.71 17.75 13.89
C ALA A 264 -1.84 18.07 12.38
#